data_27129f174c989bb891d9acda10551d90
#
_entry.id   27129f174c989bb891d9acda10551d90
#
_cell.length_a   1.000
_cell.length_b   1.000
_cell.length_c   1.000
_cell.angle_alpha   90.00
_cell.angle_beta   90.00
_cell.angle_gamma   90.00
#
_symmetry.space_group_name_H-M   'P 1'
#
loop_
_entity.id
_entity.type
_entity.pdbx_description
1 polymer ?
#
loop_
_entity_poly.entity_id
_entity_poly.type
_entity_poly.pdbx_seq_one_letter_code
_entity_poly.pdbx_strand_id
1 'polypeptide(L)'
;PKKAKKQIGYMPESVPLYNDLTVREFIKYMADLKNVKRSEKKAEIEKVLEETGTKSVENKLIKNISRGYKQRVSMAGALIGNPDILILDEPTVGLDPKQITEIRNLIKKLGKTHTIILSSHILSEVSQICNKVIIINKGKILAIDTPENLEKQTQSENNIIITVEDSKNKMKTIKEIIPEIKEIKLIKDNNDGTKQYLITSEKEVDLRKKIFEELPKQEITIFELKQTETTLEDAFLKLINSKETEIKAKQDKEEKARQAREEQLKNMTKEERKKSIKEEKKKEKAQRKAEFDAEWEKEKQLAKEEKAERKARKQAKKANKKSKKESKTKEIKKLTAPKEKEKVESKKTTNNTKNNKKQNKNKGGKK
;
A
#
# COMPACT_ATOMS: atom_id res chain seq x y z
N PRO A 1 16.57 -20.11 -10.33
CA PRO A 1 16.82 -19.24 -9.16
C PRO A 1 17.75 -18.04 -9.46
N LYS A 2 18.90 -18.23 -10.16
CA LYS A 2 19.86 -17.13 -10.44
C LYS A 2 19.28 -16.01 -11.30
N LYS A 3 18.43 -16.29 -12.29
CA LYS A 3 17.77 -15.27 -13.13
C LYS A 3 16.76 -14.43 -12.34
N ALA A 4 15.97 -15.05 -11.45
CA ALA A 4 15.03 -14.35 -10.60
C ALA A 4 15.73 -13.42 -9.60
N LYS A 5 16.80 -13.89 -8.94
CA LYS A 5 17.59 -13.07 -8.00
C LYS A 5 18.19 -11.80 -8.63
N LYS A 6 18.49 -11.81 -9.95
CA LYS A 6 18.97 -10.62 -10.65
C LYS A 6 17.91 -9.54 -10.82
N GLN A 7 16.64 -9.92 -10.82
CA GLN A 7 15.51 -9.01 -10.97
C GLN A 7 14.97 -8.49 -9.63
N ILE A 8 15.56 -8.92 -8.52
CA ILE A 8 15.13 -8.56 -7.16
C ILE A 8 16.24 -7.74 -6.49
N GLY A 9 15.87 -6.57 -5.99
CA GLY A 9 16.63 -5.82 -5.00
C GLY A 9 16.06 -6.12 -3.62
N TYR A 10 16.90 -6.41 -2.65
CA TYR A 10 16.48 -6.70 -1.28
C TYR A 10 17.21 -5.81 -0.29
N MET A 11 16.45 -5.21 0.59
CA MET A 11 16.93 -4.43 1.72
C MET A 11 16.40 -5.08 3.00
N PRO A 12 17.24 -5.73 3.80
CA PRO A 12 16.86 -6.31 5.08
C PRO A 12 16.68 -5.23 6.14
N GLU A 13 15.91 -5.52 7.21
CA GLU A 13 15.74 -4.65 8.39
C GLU A 13 17.07 -4.26 9.01
N SER A 14 17.93 -5.25 9.29
CA SER A 14 19.28 -5.00 9.78
C SER A 14 20.24 -4.96 8.60
N VAL A 15 20.63 -3.74 8.23
CA VAL A 15 21.41 -3.52 7.02
C VAL A 15 22.88 -3.88 7.24
N PRO A 16 23.43 -4.87 6.53
CA PRO A 16 24.84 -5.24 6.62
C PRO A 16 25.70 -4.25 5.83
N LEU A 17 25.86 -3.04 6.35
CA LEU A 17 26.73 -2.02 5.76
C LEU A 17 28.18 -2.22 6.23
N TYR A 18 29.12 -2.04 5.30
CA TYR A 18 30.54 -2.04 5.62
C TYR A 18 30.96 -0.67 6.14
N ASN A 19 31.07 -0.55 7.46
CA ASN A 19 31.27 0.73 8.15
C ASN A 19 32.58 1.45 7.78
N ASP A 20 33.58 0.75 7.33
CA ASP A 20 34.90 1.27 6.95
C ASP A 20 35.01 1.66 5.46
N LEU A 21 33.94 1.45 4.69
CA LEU A 21 33.84 1.95 3.33
C LEU A 21 33.15 3.30 3.31
N THR A 22 33.49 4.11 2.32
CA THR A 22 32.70 5.28 1.94
C THR A 22 31.38 4.81 1.28
N VAL A 23 30.38 5.68 1.25
CA VAL A 23 29.10 5.38 0.58
C VAL A 23 29.34 5.00 -0.89
N ARG A 24 30.19 5.75 -1.61
CA ARG A 24 30.53 5.47 -3.01
C ARG A 24 31.23 4.11 -3.20
N GLU A 25 32.16 3.78 -2.32
CA GLU A 25 32.86 2.48 -2.38
C GLU A 25 31.90 1.33 -2.13
N PHE A 26 30.98 1.46 -1.17
CA PHE A 26 29.95 0.48 -0.91
C PHE A 26 29.04 0.26 -2.13
N ILE A 27 28.54 1.35 -2.74
CA ILE A 27 27.67 1.24 -3.92
C ILE A 27 28.43 0.64 -5.11
N LYS A 28 29.73 0.99 -5.28
CA LYS A 28 30.59 0.38 -6.28
C LYS A 28 30.76 -1.13 -6.04
N TYR A 29 30.99 -1.53 -4.79
CA TYR A 29 31.07 -2.93 -4.39
C TYR A 29 29.75 -3.69 -4.72
N MET A 30 28.59 -3.10 -4.43
CA MET A 30 27.30 -3.68 -4.78
C MET A 30 27.14 -3.83 -6.30
N ALA A 31 27.62 -2.87 -7.09
CA ALA A 31 27.61 -2.94 -8.55
C ALA A 31 28.53 -4.08 -9.09
N ASP A 32 29.66 -4.32 -8.41
CA ASP A 32 30.54 -5.44 -8.75
C ASP A 32 29.88 -6.78 -8.43
N LEU A 33 29.27 -6.93 -7.26
CA LEU A 33 28.54 -8.15 -6.87
C LEU A 33 27.39 -8.50 -7.82
N LYS A 34 26.66 -7.47 -8.30
CA LYS A 34 25.55 -7.66 -9.26
C LYS A 34 26.03 -7.80 -10.72
N ASN A 35 27.34 -7.77 -10.96
CA ASN A 35 27.96 -7.87 -12.28
C ASN A 35 27.45 -6.81 -13.26
N VAL A 36 27.33 -5.56 -12.82
CA VAL A 36 27.03 -4.42 -13.68
C VAL A 36 28.19 -4.23 -14.68
N LYS A 37 27.89 -4.06 -15.95
CA LYS A 37 28.90 -3.90 -16.98
C LYS A 37 29.79 -2.67 -16.71
N ARG A 38 31.09 -2.83 -16.94
CA ARG A 38 32.07 -1.78 -16.63
C ARG A 38 31.75 -0.44 -17.31
N SER A 39 31.23 -0.48 -18.54
CA SER A 39 30.80 0.71 -19.29
C SER A 39 29.60 1.44 -18.69
N GLU A 40 28.71 0.73 -18.00
CA GLU A 40 27.46 1.25 -17.45
C GLU A 40 27.57 1.61 -15.96
N LYS A 41 28.58 1.01 -15.27
CA LYS A 41 28.74 1.09 -13.81
C LYS A 41 28.79 2.50 -13.26
N LYS A 42 29.59 3.40 -13.89
CA LYS A 42 29.73 4.79 -13.42
C LYS A 42 28.40 5.53 -13.49
N ALA A 43 27.70 5.43 -14.61
CA ALA A 43 26.41 6.10 -14.80
C ALA A 43 25.35 5.56 -13.84
N GLU A 44 25.33 4.26 -13.59
CA GLU A 44 24.38 3.62 -12.68
C GLU A 44 24.64 4.01 -11.22
N ILE A 45 25.90 4.07 -10.79
CA ILE A 45 26.27 4.53 -9.44
C ILE A 45 25.78 5.99 -9.25
N GLU A 46 26.08 6.88 -10.20
CA GLU A 46 25.62 8.27 -10.12
C GLU A 46 24.10 8.35 -10.03
N LYS A 47 23.38 7.65 -10.92
CA LYS A 47 21.92 7.61 -10.93
C LYS A 47 21.35 7.18 -9.56
N VAL A 48 21.87 6.09 -8.99
CA VAL A 48 21.36 5.55 -7.73
C VAL A 48 21.67 6.49 -6.55
N LEU A 49 22.84 7.11 -6.51
CA LEU A 49 23.21 8.09 -5.48
C LEU A 49 22.27 9.32 -5.51
N GLU A 50 21.90 9.77 -6.70
CA GLU A 50 20.97 10.89 -6.88
C GLU A 50 19.53 10.49 -6.52
N GLU A 51 19.06 9.33 -6.99
CA GLU A 51 17.71 8.83 -6.73
C GLU A 51 17.41 8.65 -5.25
N THR A 52 18.40 8.17 -4.48
CA THR A 52 18.28 7.94 -3.03
C THR A 52 18.67 9.16 -2.18
N GLY A 53 19.15 10.25 -2.81
CA GLY A 53 19.57 11.45 -2.12
C GLY A 53 20.82 11.26 -1.25
N THR A 54 21.71 10.30 -1.63
CA THR A 54 22.93 9.99 -0.90
C THR A 54 24.18 10.64 -1.50
N LYS A 55 24.03 11.36 -2.61
CA LYS A 55 25.13 12.04 -3.32
C LYS A 55 25.93 12.99 -2.42
N SER A 56 25.27 13.75 -1.55
CA SER A 56 25.90 14.70 -0.64
C SER A 56 26.85 14.08 0.41
N VAL A 57 26.69 12.77 0.65
CA VAL A 57 27.48 12.01 1.63
C VAL A 57 28.34 10.92 0.99
N GLU A 58 28.45 10.88 -0.34
CA GLU A 58 29.08 9.80 -1.08
C GLU A 58 30.54 9.50 -0.68
N ASN A 59 31.27 10.53 -0.27
CA ASN A 59 32.67 10.43 0.14
C ASN A 59 32.85 10.24 1.66
N LYS A 60 31.74 10.22 2.44
CA LYS A 60 31.80 9.97 3.88
C LYS A 60 31.85 8.49 4.17
N LEU A 61 32.58 8.11 5.21
CA LEU A 61 32.55 6.75 5.73
C LEU A 61 31.14 6.43 6.26
N ILE A 62 30.68 5.21 6.03
CA ILE A 62 29.35 4.75 6.42
C ILE A 62 29.14 4.84 7.93
N LYS A 63 30.20 4.61 8.74
CA LYS A 63 30.12 4.80 10.20
C LYS A 63 29.82 6.24 10.62
N ASN A 64 30.14 7.23 9.80
CA ASN A 64 30.03 8.66 10.10
C ASN A 64 28.76 9.32 9.54
N ILE A 65 27.80 8.55 9.03
CA ILE A 65 26.51 9.07 8.55
C ILE A 65 25.37 8.68 9.50
N SER A 66 24.28 9.48 9.49
CA SER A 66 23.11 9.22 10.32
C SER A 66 22.40 7.91 9.93
N ARG A 67 21.54 7.41 10.83
CA ARG A 67 20.75 6.20 10.58
C ARG A 67 19.88 6.33 9.31
N GLY A 68 19.24 7.48 9.09
CA GLY A 68 18.45 7.73 7.89
C GLY A 68 19.29 7.70 6.61
N TYR A 69 20.52 8.21 6.64
CA TYR A 69 21.43 8.06 5.51
C TYR A 69 21.87 6.61 5.33
N LYS A 70 22.11 5.85 6.39
CA LYS A 70 22.43 4.41 6.31
C LYS A 70 21.30 3.65 5.63
N GLN A 71 20.06 3.96 5.96
CA GLN A 71 18.87 3.37 5.34
C GLN A 71 18.79 3.67 3.83
N ARG A 72 19.04 4.93 3.45
CA ARG A 72 19.09 5.34 2.04
C ARG A 72 20.25 4.68 1.27
N VAL A 73 21.39 4.50 1.89
CA VAL A 73 22.55 3.78 1.31
C VAL A 73 22.22 2.31 1.10
N SER A 74 21.51 1.68 2.04
CA SER A 74 21.03 0.31 1.86
C SER A 74 20.07 0.20 0.67
N MET A 75 19.10 1.10 0.60
CA MET A 75 18.16 1.16 -0.52
C MET A 75 18.88 1.41 -1.85
N ALA A 76 19.92 2.26 -1.86
CA ALA A 76 20.79 2.48 -3.00
C ALA A 76 21.47 1.16 -3.46
N GLY A 77 22.00 0.39 -2.51
CA GLY A 77 22.59 -0.94 -2.81
C GLY A 77 21.56 -1.93 -3.37
N ALA A 78 20.31 -1.88 -2.88
CA ALA A 78 19.22 -2.70 -3.42
C ALA A 78 18.85 -2.32 -4.85
N LEU A 79 18.90 -1.02 -5.20
CA LEU A 79 18.56 -0.47 -6.53
C LEU A 79 19.59 -0.79 -7.60
N ILE A 80 20.84 -1.03 -7.26
CA ILE A 80 21.89 -1.39 -8.23
C ILE A 80 21.44 -2.59 -9.08
N GLY A 81 21.68 -2.56 -10.37
CA GLY A 81 21.22 -3.55 -11.35
C GLY A 81 19.81 -3.28 -11.85
N ASN A 82 19.20 -2.15 -11.47
CA ASN A 82 17.87 -1.72 -11.88
C ASN A 82 16.83 -2.86 -11.81
N PRO A 83 16.59 -3.45 -10.61
CA PRO A 83 15.75 -4.63 -10.46
C PRO A 83 14.27 -4.27 -10.74
N ASP A 84 13.52 -5.22 -11.31
CA ASP A 84 12.07 -5.03 -11.54
C ASP A 84 11.29 -5.00 -10.23
N ILE A 85 11.78 -5.70 -9.19
CA ILE A 85 11.14 -5.86 -7.87
C ILE A 85 12.09 -5.41 -6.77
N LEU A 86 11.61 -4.57 -5.87
CA LEU A 86 12.29 -4.19 -4.63
C LEU A 86 11.54 -4.80 -3.44
N ILE A 87 12.26 -5.51 -2.59
CA ILE A 87 11.76 -6.02 -1.31
C ILE A 87 12.45 -5.19 -0.22
N LEU A 88 11.65 -4.48 0.56
CA LEU A 88 12.10 -3.58 1.63
C LEU A 88 11.55 -4.10 2.95
N ASP A 89 12.45 -4.53 3.84
CA ASP A 89 12.08 -5.08 5.13
C ASP A 89 12.24 -4.00 6.19
N GLU A 90 11.11 -3.59 6.80
CA GLU A 90 11.03 -2.54 7.84
C GLU A 90 11.82 -1.25 7.49
N PRO A 91 11.56 -0.61 6.32
CA PRO A 91 12.42 0.45 5.81
C PRO A 91 12.45 1.73 6.66
N THR A 92 11.52 1.92 7.59
CA THR A 92 11.36 3.12 8.42
C THR A 92 11.73 2.91 9.89
N VAL A 93 12.04 1.68 10.28
CA VAL A 93 12.33 1.34 11.68
C VAL A 93 13.47 2.17 12.27
N GLY A 94 13.17 2.80 13.43
CA GLY A 94 14.13 3.57 14.23
C GLY A 94 14.61 4.87 13.60
N LEU A 95 13.81 5.43 12.69
CA LEU A 95 13.99 6.76 12.13
C LEU A 95 13.13 7.79 12.88
N ASP A 96 13.55 9.04 12.85
CA ASP A 96 12.73 10.16 13.34
C ASP A 96 11.60 10.51 12.34
N PRO A 97 10.55 11.23 12.78
CA PRO A 97 9.37 11.52 11.93
C PRO A 97 9.72 12.22 10.61
N LYS A 98 10.75 13.08 10.58
CA LYS A 98 11.20 13.74 9.37
C LYS A 98 11.82 12.75 8.40
N GLN A 99 12.70 11.89 8.89
CA GLN A 99 13.36 10.85 8.09
C GLN A 99 12.35 9.82 7.58
N ILE A 100 11.35 9.43 8.38
CA ILE A 100 10.23 8.57 7.95
C ILE A 100 9.53 9.18 6.73
N THR A 101 9.17 10.47 6.81
CA THR A 101 8.52 11.18 5.71
C THR A 101 9.38 11.18 4.44
N GLU A 102 10.69 11.40 4.59
CA GLU A 102 11.63 11.40 3.48
C GLU A 102 11.79 10.02 2.83
N ILE A 103 11.89 8.94 3.62
CA ILE A 103 11.95 7.55 3.12
C ILE A 103 10.63 7.17 2.43
N ARG A 104 9.50 7.54 3.00
CA ARG A 104 8.18 7.31 2.42
C ARG A 104 8.05 7.95 1.02
N ASN A 105 8.47 9.20 0.90
CA ASN A 105 8.48 9.90 -0.39
C ASN A 105 9.41 9.24 -1.41
N LEU A 106 10.57 8.75 -0.95
CA LEU A 106 11.49 7.99 -1.78
C LEU A 106 10.84 6.68 -2.28
N ILE A 107 10.21 5.90 -1.38
CA ILE A 107 9.52 4.66 -1.74
C ILE A 107 8.40 4.94 -2.77
N LYS A 108 7.57 5.97 -2.55
CA LYS A 108 6.54 6.38 -3.52
C LYS A 108 7.12 6.76 -4.89
N LYS A 109 8.26 7.46 -4.91
CA LYS A 109 8.96 7.81 -6.17
C LYS A 109 9.44 6.55 -6.90
N LEU A 110 10.08 5.62 -6.19
CA LEU A 110 10.57 4.36 -6.74
C LEU A 110 9.43 3.44 -7.21
N GLY A 111 8.29 3.46 -6.54
CA GLY A 111 7.08 2.71 -6.91
C GLY A 111 6.50 3.07 -8.29
N LYS A 112 6.90 4.20 -8.88
CA LYS A 112 6.54 4.57 -10.26
C LYS A 112 7.25 3.74 -11.33
N THR A 113 8.42 3.19 -11.00
CA THR A 113 9.30 2.47 -11.94
C THR A 113 9.57 1.03 -11.54
N HIS A 114 9.40 0.69 -10.27
CA HIS A 114 9.63 -0.64 -9.70
C HIS A 114 8.37 -1.18 -9.03
N THR A 115 8.23 -2.50 -8.99
CA THR A 115 7.27 -3.15 -8.09
C THR A 115 7.88 -3.23 -6.71
N ILE A 116 7.24 -2.64 -5.69
CA ILE A 116 7.77 -2.63 -4.33
C ILE A 116 6.92 -3.55 -3.46
N ILE A 117 7.59 -4.43 -2.72
CA ILE A 117 7.02 -5.22 -1.63
C ILE A 117 7.71 -4.73 -0.37
N LEU A 118 6.95 -4.20 0.58
CA LEU A 118 7.49 -3.78 1.86
C LEU A 118 6.81 -4.52 3.02
N SER A 119 7.58 -4.87 4.04
CA SER A 119 7.07 -5.27 5.34
C SER A 119 7.07 -4.06 6.28
N SER A 120 6.07 -3.93 7.11
CA SER A 120 6.03 -2.98 8.22
C SER A 120 5.06 -3.43 9.30
N HIS A 121 5.38 -3.13 10.54
CA HIS A 121 4.47 -3.27 11.68
C HIS A 121 3.72 -1.96 11.99
N ILE A 122 4.02 -0.86 11.30
CA ILE A 122 3.38 0.45 11.45
C ILE A 122 2.30 0.59 10.38
N LEU A 123 1.06 0.25 10.72
CA LEU A 123 -0.05 0.18 9.77
C LEU A 123 -0.44 1.54 9.19
N SER A 124 -0.30 2.62 9.97
CA SER A 124 -0.51 3.99 9.50
C SER A 124 0.49 4.43 8.41
N GLU A 125 1.68 3.85 8.37
CA GLU A 125 2.61 4.06 7.25
C GLU A 125 2.23 3.23 6.04
N VAL A 126 1.80 1.98 6.26
CA VAL A 126 1.34 1.08 5.20
C VAL A 126 0.16 1.68 4.44
N SER A 127 -0.84 2.21 5.14
CA SER A 127 -2.01 2.86 4.52
C SER A 127 -1.63 4.05 3.64
N GLN A 128 -0.57 4.76 3.99
CA GLN A 128 -0.11 5.93 3.23
C GLN A 128 0.77 5.60 2.02
N ILE A 129 1.43 4.43 2.00
CA ILE A 129 2.42 4.07 0.96
C ILE A 129 1.87 3.04 -0.01
N CYS A 130 1.14 2.04 0.49
CA CYS A 130 0.80 0.84 -0.25
C CYS A 130 -0.53 0.97 -1.01
N ASN A 131 -0.55 0.50 -2.25
CA ASN A 131 -1.78 0.38 -3.02
C ASN A 131 -2.55 -0.91 -2.67
N LYS A 132 -1.86 -1.90 -2.11
CA LYS A 132 -2.42 -3.20 -1.73
C LYS A 132 -1.72 -3.73 -0.48
N VAL A 133 -2.50 -4.28 0.43
CA VAL A 133 -2.05 -4.85 1.70
C VAL A 133 -2.35 -6.33 1.73
N ILE A 134 -1.41 -7.11 2.26
CA ILE A 134 -1.57 -8.53 2.57
C ILE A 134 -1.42 -8.68 4.08
N ILE A 135 -2.50 -9.09 4.76
CA ILE A 135 -2.49 -9.36 6.20
C ILE A 135 -2.19 -10.83 6.42
N ILE A 136 -1.13 -11.11 7.18
CA ILE A 136 -0.69 -12.47 7.50
C ILE A 136 -0.75 -12.66 9.02
N ASN A 137 -1.36 -13.76 9.48
CA ASN A 137 -1.34 -14.17 10.88
C ASN A 137 -1.11 -15.68 10.99
N LYS A 138 -0.20 -16.09 11.87
CA LYS A 138 0.15 -17.53 12.11
C LYS A 138 0.45 -18.29 10.81
N GLY A 139 1.16 -17.64 9.86
CA GLY A 139 1.54 -18.21 8.56
C GLY A 139 0.40 -18.35 7.54
N LYS A 140 -0.79 -17.80 7.84
CA LYS A 140 -1.95 -17.81 6.91
C LYS A 140 -2.29 -16.39 6.48
N ILE A 141 -2.66 -16.25 5.20
CA ILE A 141 -3.18 -14.98 4.69
C ILE A 141 -4.61 -14.81 5.19
N LEU A 142 -4.87 -13.70 5.90
CA LEU A 142 -6.20 -13.33 6.40
C LEU A 142 -6.98 -12.49 5.40
N ALA A 143 -6.31 -11.53 4.75
CA ALA A 143 -6.93 -10.64 3.78
C ALA A 143 -5.90 -10.15 2.75
N ILE A 144 -6.39 -9.83 1.55
CA ILE A 144 -5.63 -9.16 0.48
C ILE A 144 -6.55 -8.14 -0.15
N ASP A 145 -6.34 -6.86 0.11
CA ASP A 145 -7.14 -5.77 -0.50
C ASP A 145 -6.39 -4.44 -0.43
N THR A 146 -7.02 -3.36 -0.91
CA THR A 146 -6.51 -1.99 -0.68
C THR A 146 -6.75 -1.60 0.79
N PRO A 147 -5.93 -0.67 1.35
CA PRO A 147 -6.15 -0.15 2.71
C PRO A 147 -7.59 0.33 2.91
N GLU A 148 -8.10 1.15 1.99
CA GLU A 148 -9.43 1.74 2.06
C GLU A 148 -10.55 0.68 2.04
N ASN A 149 -10.38 -0.41 1.28
CA ASN A 149 -11.36 -1.49 1.25
C ASN A 149 -11.34 -2.28 2.56
N LEU A 150 -10.16 -2.56 3.12
CA LEU A 150 -10.04 -3.23 4.41
C LEU A 150 -10.69 -2.43 5.53
N GLU A 151 -10.47 -1.11 5.57
CA GLU A 151 -11.11 -0.20 6.51
C GLU A 151 -12.65 -0.22 6.36
N LYS A 152 -13.17 -0.10 5.13
CA LYS A 152 -14.61 -0.14 4.85
C LYS A 152 -15.26 -1.49 5.18
N GLN A 153 -14.61 -2.62 4.86
CA GLN A 153 -15.15 -3.95 5.13
C GLN A 153 -15.25 -4.24 6.62
N THR A 154 -14.34 -3.68 7.42
CA THR A 154 -14.33 -3.87 8.86
C THR A 154 -15.15 -2.82 9.61
N GLN A 155 -15.57 -1.75 8.94
CA GLN A 155 -16.45 -0.74 9.48
C GLN A 155 -17.86 -1.30 9.56
N SER A 156 -18.21 -1.91 10.68
CA SER A 156 -19.55 -2.41 11.00
C SER A 156 -20.45 -1.36 11.65
N GLU A 157 -19.86 -0.26 12.11
CA GLU A 157 -20.50 0.75 12.94
C GLU A 157 -19.93 2.14 12.61
N ASN A 158 -20.78 3.17 12.79
CA ASN A 158 -20.30 4.54 12.79
C ASN A 158 -19.91 4.95 14.21
N ASN A 159 -18.69 5.45 14.34
CA ASN A 159 -18.14 5.92 15.60
C ASN A 159 -18.00 7.44 15.57
N ILE A 160 -18.55 8.10 16.59
CA ILE A 160 -18.50 9.54 16.75
C ILE A 160 -17.83 9.83 18.10
N ILE A 161 -16.74 10.59 18.06
CA ILE A 161 -16.13 11.15 19.27
C ILE A 161 -16.78 12.49 19.52
N ILE A 162 -17.25 12.69 20.73
CA ILE A 162 -17.84 13.94 21.20
C ILE A 162 -17.19 14.36 22.50
N THR A 163 -16.80 15.64 22.58
CA THR A 163 -16.39 16.29 23.83
C THR A 163 -17.47 17.25 24.26
N VAL A 164 -18.00 17.04 25.47
CA VAL A 164 -19.11 17.79 26.02
C VAL A 164 -18.86 18.24 27.44
N GLU A 165 -19.51 19.31 27.87
CA GLU A 165 -19.65 19.66 29.28
C GLU A 165 -20.74 18.80 29.90
N ASP A 166 -20.37 17.82 30.71
CA ASP A 166 -21.26 16.86 31.33
C ASP A 166 -20.99 16.67 32.82
N SER A 167 -21.08 17.78 33.57
CA SER A 167 -20.88 17.77 35.02
C SER A 167 -21.94 16.93 35.76
N LYS A 168 -23.15 16.80 35.16
CA LYS A 168 -24.27 16.08 35.74
C LYS A 168 -24.45 14.65 35.24
N ASN A 169 -23.52 14.14 34.43
CA ASN A 169 -23.59 12.81 33.80
C ASN A 169 -24.88 12.57 32.95
N LYS A 170 -25.40 13.60 32.33
CA LYS A 170 -26.61 13.55 31.47
C LYS A 170 -26.41 12.72 30.21
N MET A 171 -25.16 12.52 29.76
CA MET A 171 -24.88 11.69 28.57
C MET A 171 -25.41 10.25 28.68
N LYS A 172 -25.60 9.71 29.88
CA LYS A 172 -26.18 8.37 30.08
C LYS A 172 -27.62 8.24 29.59
N THR A 173 -28.39 9.32 29.65
CA THR A 173 -29.84 9.34 29.24
C THR A 173 -30.02 9.67 27.77
N ILE A 174 -28.98 10.11 27.07
CA ILE A 174 -29.09 10.50 25.66
C ILE A 174 -29.51 9.33 24.76
N LYS A 175 -29.17 8.09 25.13
CA LYS A 175 -29.63 6.90 24.40
C LYS A 175 -31.16 6.76 24.37
N GLU A 176 -31.85 7.25 25.39
CA GLU A 176 -33.35 7.26 25.45
C GLU A 176 -33.94 8.29 24.48
N ILE A 177 -33.20 9.39 24.26
CA ILE A 177 -33.59 10.49 23.37
C ILE A 177 -33.27 10.19 21.91
N ILE A 178 -32.12 9.52 21.68
CA ILE A 178 -31.63 9.12 20.35
C ILE A 178 -31.51 7.58 20.32
N PRO A 179 -32.58 6.85 20.01
CA PRO A 179 -32.59 5.39 20.05
C PRO A 179 -31.67 4.71 19.10
N GLU A 180 -31.24 5.41 18.03
CA GLU A 180 -30.27 4.90 17.03
C GLU A 180 -28.84 4.76 17.58
N ILE A 181 -28.58 5.29 18.76
CA ILE A 181 -27.32 5.09 19.48
C ILE A 181 -27.29 3.67 20.04
N LYS A 182 -26.32 2.88 19.60
CA LYS A 182 -26.07 1.54 20.14
C LYS A 182 -25.37 1.60 21.50
N GLU A 183 -24.31 2.36 21.59
CA GLU A 183 -23.47 2.45 22.76
C GLU A 183 -22.92 3.87 22.97
N ILE A 184 -22.83 4.28 24.24
CA ILE A 184 -22.12 5.49 24.67
C ILE A 184 -21.08 5.06 25.69
N LYS A 185 -19.80 5.29 25.36
CA LYS A 185 -18.67 4.93 26.20
C LYS A 185 -17.84 6.15 26.57
N LEU A 186 -17.61 6.35 27.87
CA LEU A 186 -16.68 7.39 28.32
C LEU A 186 -15.25 7.00 27.96
N ILE A 187 -14.56 7.85 27.18
CA ILE A 187 -13.15 7.67 26.81
C ILE A 187 -12.25 8.37 27.84
N LYS A 188 -12.59 9.62 28.16
CA LYS A 188 -11.74 10.47 29.01
C LYS A 188 -12.59 11.45 29.81
N ASP A 189 -12.23 11.66 31.05
CA ASP A 189 -12.68 12.76 31.88
C ASP A 189 -11.53 13.75 32.00
N ASN A 190 -11.75 15.00 31.59
CA ASN A 190 -10.67 16.01 31.55
C ASN A 190 -10.52 16.76 32.88
N ASN A 191 -11.31 16.45 33.92
CA ASN A 191 -11.31 17.09 35.23
C ASN A 191 -11.59 18.61 35.25
N ASP A 192 -12.01 19.16 34.10
CA ASP A 192 -12.42 20.57 33.93
C ASP A 192 -13.94 20.72 33.73
N GLY A 193 -14.70 19.65 34.00
CA GLY A 193 -16.14 19.53 33.74
C GLY A 193 -16.44 19.02 32.33
N THR A 194 -15.44 18.91 31.44
CA THR A 194 -15.62 18.33 30.10
C THR A 194 -15.29 16.85 30.10
N LYS A 195 -16.07 16.09 29.32
CA LYS A 195 -15.91 14.65 29.14
C LYS A 195 -15.94 14.28 27.68
N GLN A 196 -15.09 13.33 27.31
CA GLN A 196 -15.03 12.80 25.95
C GLN A 196 -15.71 11.42 25.91
N TYR A 197 -16.67 11.29 25.01
CA TYR A 197 -17.42 10.04 24.81
C TYR A 197 -17.23 9.51 23.39
N LEU A 198 -17.26 8.18 23.26
CA LEU A 198 -17.45 7.48 22.00
C LEU A 198 -18.93 7.10 21.90
N ILE A 199 -19.59 7.59 20.85
CA ILE A 199 -20.94 7.21 20.48
C ILE A 199 -20.87 6.27 19.28
N THR A 200 -21.48 5.10 19.41
CA THR A 200 -21.52 4.08 18.35
C THR A 200 -22.94 3.94 17.83
N SER A 201 -23.08 3.95 16.49
CA SER A 201 -24.37 3.71 15.80
C SER A 201 -24.20 2.68 14.68
N GLU A 202 -25.32 2.31 14.02
CA GLU A 202 -25.25 1.48 12.82
C GLU A 202 -24.53 2.18 11.67
N LYS A 203 -23.89 1.40 10.80
CA LYS A 203 -23.02 1.90 9.74
C LYS A 203 -23.67 2.95 8.83
N GLU A 204 -24.95 2.80 8.55
CA GLU A 204 -25.68 3.64 7.58
C GLU A 204 -26.28 4.90 8.19
N VAL A 205 -26.15 5.08 9.51
CA VAL A 205 -26.81 6.19 10.24
C VAL A 205 -25.78 7.22 10.69
N ASP A 206 -25.79 8.40 10.06
CA ASP A 206 -25.00 9.56 10.52
C ASP A 206 -25.79 10.34 11.56
N LEU A 207 -25.40 10.19 12.83
CA LEU A 207 -26.05 10.82 13.96
C LEU A 207 -25.55 12.24 14.27
N ARG A 208 -24.52 12.75 13.57
CA ARG A 208 -23.90 14.05 13.93
C ARG A 208 -24.91 15.19 13.98
N LYS A 209 -25.77 15.28 12.97
CA LYS A 209 -26.81 16.33 12.93
C LYS A 209 -27.76 16.19 14.10
N LYS A 210 -28.26 15.00 14.36
CA LYS A 210 -29.23 14.72 15.43
C LYS A 210 -28.64 14.98 16.81
N ILE A 211 -27.39 14.56 17.03
CA ILE A 211 -26.63 14.84 18.25
C ILE A 211 -26.48 16.35 18.45
N PHE A 212 -26.11 17.09 17.40
CA PHE A 212 -25.95 18.54 17.46
C PHE A 212 -27.25 19.28 17.76
N GLU A 213 -28.39 18.77 17.32
CA GLU A 213 -29.70 19.39 17.57
C GLU A 213 -30.28 19.03 18.95
N GLU A 214 -30.05 17.81 19.46
CA GLU A 214 -30.68 17.32 20.69
C GLU A 214 -29.90 17.62 21.97
N LEU A 215 -28.55 17.58 21.95
CA LEU A 215 -27.75 17.78 23.16
C LEU A 215 -27.92 19.19 23.76
N PRO A 216 -27.95 20.29 22.99
CA PRO A 216 -28.18 21.61 23.55
C PRO A 216 -29.54 21.76 24.23
N LYS A 217 -30.56 21.04 23.76
CA LYS A 217 -31.91 21.02 24.42
C LYS A 217 -31.85 20.39 25.80
N GLN A 218 -30.86 19.56 26.07
CA GLN A 218 -30.59 18.94 27.37
C GLN A 218 -29.59 19.74 28.20
N GLU A 219 -29.28 20.98 27.80
CA GLU A 219 -28.26 21.83 28.43
C GLU A 219 -26.87 21.19 28.45
N ILE A 220 -26.51 20.44 27.40
CA ILE A 220 -25.22 19.87 27.21
C ILE A 220 -24.47 20.67 26.13
N THR A 221 -23.38 21.32 26.52
CA THR A 221 -22.55 22.10 25.59
C THR A 221 -21.58 21.18 24.84
N ILE A 222 -21.58 21.27 23.52
CA ILE A 222 -20.69 20.49 22.66
C ILE A 222 -19.46 21.32 22.35
N PHE A 223 -18.26 20.81 22.68
CA PHE A 223 -16.97 21.42 22.33
C PHE A 223 -16.36 20.80 21.07
N GLU A 224 -16.56 19.50 20.88
CA GLU A 224 -16.05 18.77 19.70
C GLU A 224 -17.06 17.71 19.30
N LEU A 225 -17.27 17.57 17.98
CA LEU A 225 -18.11 16.50 17.39
C LEU A 225 -17.39 16.01 16.13
N LYS A 226 -16.79 14.83 16.21
CA LYS A 226 -15.97 14.28 15.13
C LYS A 226 -16.37 12.84 14.83
N GLN A 227 -16.63 12.55 13.57
CA GLN A 227 -16.75 11.16 13.12
C GLN A 227 -15.37 10.53 13.06
N THR A 228 -15.22 9.36 13.67
CA THR A 228 -13.97 8.59 13.62
C THR A 228 -14.07 7.59 12.49
N GLU A 229 -13.15 7.70 11.55
CA GLU A 229 -12.99 6.68 10.52
C GLU A 229 -12.27 5.46 11.13
N THR A 230 -12.68 4.27 10.69
CA THR A 230 -11.98 3.03 11.09
C THR A 230 -10.59 3.05 10.47
N THR A 231 -9.57 2.90 11.27
CA THR A 231 -8.19 2.85 10.81
C THR A 231 -7.81 1.45 10.32
N LEU A 232 -6.70 1.34 9.58
CA LEU A 232 -6.17 0.03 9.18
C LEU A 232 -5.77 -0.81 10.41
N GLU A 233 -5.37 -0.17 11.53
CA GLU A 233 -5.12 -0.82 12.82
C GLU A 233 -6.39 -1.48 13.38
N ASP A 234 -7.50 -0.77 13.36
CA ASP A 234 -8.79 -1.31 13.81
C ASP A 234 -9.25 -2.47 12.92
N ALA A 235 -9.07 -2.32 11.61
CA ALA A 235 -9.36 -3.35 10.62
C ALA A 235 -8.52 -4.61 10.89
N PHE A 236 -7.23 -4.46 11.14
CA PHE A 236 -6.31 -5.54 11.45
C PHE A 236 -6.72 -6.29 12.73
N LEU A 237 -7.01 -5.56 13.82
CA LEU A 237 -7.44 -6.14 15.08
C LEU A 237 -8.76 -6.91 14.95
N LYS A 238 -9.74 -6.35 14.24
CA LYS A 238 -11.03 -7.02 13.99
C LYS A 238 -10.86 -8.31 13.18
N LEU A 239 -10.03 -8.29 12.14
CA LEU A 239 -9.75 -9.47 11.31
C LEU A 239 -9.06 -10.58 12.10
N ILE A 240 -8.11 -10.25 12.97
CA ILE A 240 -7.46 -11.24 13.85
C ILE A 240 -8.47 -11.83 14.83
N ASN A 241 -9.20 -10.98 15.56
CA ASN A 241 -10.15 -11.42 16.58
C ASN A 241 -11.27 -12.29 15.98
N SER A 242 -11.82 -11.93 14.83
CA SER A 242 -12.85 -12.72 14.14
C SER A 242 -12.34 -14.11 13.76
N LYS A 243 -11.12 -14.20 13.24
CA LYS A 243 -10.51 -15.48 12.89
C LYS A 243 -10.13 -16.33 14.08
N GLU A 244 -9.67 -15.72 15.18
CA GLU A 244 -9.40 -16.45 16.41
C GLU A 244 -10.68 -17.00 17.03
N THR A 245 -11.78 -16.25 16.99
CA THR A 245 -13.10 -16.71 17.44
C THR A 245 -13.60 -17.87 16.57
N GLU A 246 -13.47 -17.77 15.23
CA GLU A 246 -13.81 -18.87 14.32
C GLU A 246 -13.00 -20.14 14.58
N ILE A 247 -11.70 -20.00 14.83
CA ILE A 247 -10.80 -21.13 15.15
C ILE A 247 -11.18 -21.77 16.48
N LYS A 248 -11.42 -20.97 17.53
CA LYS A 248 -11.87 -21.48 18.85
C LYS A 248 -13.21 -22.19 18.73
N ALA A 249 -14.18 -21.60 18.04
CA ALA A 249 -15.50 -22.23 17.82
C ALA A 249 -15.41 -23.55 17.05
N LYS A 250 -14.47 -23.70 16.12
CA LYS A 250 -14.20 -24.97 15.44
C LYS A 250 -13.57 -25.99 16.37
N GLN A 251 -12.57 -25.59 17.16
CA GLN A 251 -11.91 -26.47 18.14
C GLN A 251 -12.88 -26.95 19.19
N ASP A 252 -13.73 -26.07 19.75
CA ASP A 252 -14.75 -26.43 20.72
C ASP A 252 -15.80 -27.43 20.14
N LYS A 253 -16.18 -27.25 18.86
CA LYS A 253 -17.06 -28.21 18.15
C LYS A 253 -16.40 -29.57 17.95
N GLU A 254 -15.13 -29.58 17.54
CA GLU A 254 -14.37 -30.82 17.36
C GLU A 254 -14.15 -31.55 18.69
N GLU A 255 -13.86 -30.82 19.76
CA GLU A 255 -13.68 -31.39 21.09
C GLU A 255 -14.98 -31.97 21.62
N LYS A 256 -16.12 -31.27 21.53
CA LYS A 256 -17.45 -31.78 21.90
C LYS A 256 -17.82 -33.01 21.09
N ALA A 257 -17.54 -32.99 19.77
CA ALA A 257 -17.80 -34.14 18.90
C ALA A 257 -16.93 -35.36 19.29
N ARG A 258 -15.67 -35.11 19.70
CA ARG A 258 -14.75 -36.14 20.16
C ARG A 258 -15.21 -36.73 21.51
N GLN A 259 -15.63 -35.88 22.46
CA GLN A 259 -16.14 -36.33 23.77
C GLN A 259 -17.44 -37.14 23.63
N ALA A 260 -18.42 -36.67 22.85
CA ALA A 260 -19.64 -37.38 22.54
C ALA A 260 -19.37 -38.75 21.89
N ARG A 261 -18.36 -38.80 21.05
CA ARG A 261 -17.94 -40.01 20.38
C ARG A 261 -17.24 -40.99 21.34
N GLU A 262 -16.37 -40.53 22.23
CA GLU A 262 -15.75 -41.38 23.25
C GLU A 262 -16.81 -42.00 24.18
N GLU A 263 -17.86 -41.24 24.48
CA GLU A 263 -18.99 -41.71 25.27
C GLU A 263 -19.81 -42.77 24.54
N GLN A 264 -20.10 -42.56 23.24
CA GLN A 264 -20.76 -43.57 22.36
C GLN A 264 -19.92 -44.84 22.29
N LEU A 265 -18.61 -44.72 22.09
CA LEU A 265 -17.71 -45.88 22.04
C LEU A 265 -17.63 -46.65 23.37
N LYS A 266 -17.80 -45.99 24.54
CA LYS A 266 -17.84 -46.65 25.86
C LYS A 266 -19.07 -47.56 26.01
N ASN A 267 -20.18 -47.20 25.36
CA ASN A 267 -21.46 -47.91 25.46
C ASN A 267 -21.65 -49.01 24.37
N MET A 268 -20.67 -49.17 23.48
CA MET A 268 -20.71 -50.19 22.43
C MET A 268 -19.98 -51.48 22.82
N THR A 269 -20.43 -52.61 22.27
CA THR A 269 -19.75 -53.92 22.39
C THR A 269 -18.40 -53.91 21.63
N LYS A 270 -17.49 -54.83 21.98
CA LYS A 270 -16.18 -54.93 21.31
C LYS A 270 -16.24 -55.10 19.81
N GLU A 271 -17.27 -55.78 19.28
CA GLU A 271 -17.43 -56.01 17.87
C GLU A 271 -17.98 -54.77 17.14
N GLU A 272 -18.96 -54.09 17.71
CA GLU A 272 -19.52 -52.84 17.20
C GLU A 272 -18.45 -51.73 17.16
N ARG A 273 -17.58 -51.63 18.19
CA ARG A 273 -16.43 -50.74 18.19
C ARG A 273 -15.49 -50.95 17.00
N LYS A 274 -15.15 -52.23 16.72
CA LYS A 274 -14.26 -52.55 15.60
C LYS A 274 -14.88 -52.17 14.26
N LYS A 275 -16.19 -52.39 14.07
CA LYS A 275 -16.90 -52.01 12.85
C LYS A 275 -16.97 -50.51 12.68
N SER A 276 -17.34 -49.76 13.71
CA SER A 276 -17.43 -48.29 13.70
C SER A 276 -16.08 -47.64 13.37
N ILE A 277 -15.00 -48.09 13.99
CA ILE A 277 -13.63 -47.55 13.74
C ILE A 277 -13.19 -47.85 12.27
N LYS A 278 -13.56 -49.01 11.72
CA LYS A 278 -13.21 -49.42 10.35
C LYS A 278 -13.97 -48.58 9.29
N GLU A 279 -15.25 -48.32 9.53
CA GLU A 279 -16.08 -47.48 8.66
C GLU A 279 -15.63 -46.05 8.64
N GLU A 280 -15.25 -45.54 9.80
CA GLU A 280 -14.77 -44.16 9.90
C GLU A 280 -13.42 -43.95 9.25
N LYS A 281 -12.46 -44.85 9.47
CA LYS A 281 -11.19 -44.79 8.72
C LYS A 281 -11.42 -44.83 7.21
N LYS A 282 -12.47 -45.50 6.75
CA LYS A 282 -12.85 -45.52 5.33
C LYS A 282 -13.44 -44.20 4.89
N LYS A 283 -14.28 -43.55 5.72
CA LYS A 283 -14.87 -42.23 5.45
C LYS A 283 -13.78 -41.13 5.46
N GLU A 284 -12.91 -41.17 6.47
CA GLU A 284 -11.79 -40.20 6.59
C GLU A 284 -10.84 -40.29 5.39
N LYS A 285 -10.52 -41.50 4.95
CA LYS A 285 -9.69 -41.71 3.75
C LYS A 285 -10.36 -41.21 2.47
N ALA A 286 -11.68 -41.38 2.35
CA ALA A 286 -12.46 -40.88 1.22
C ALA A 286 -12.55 -39.35 1.24
N GLN A 287 -12.74 -38.76 2.42
CA GLN A 287 -12.81 -37.31 2.58
C GLN A 287 -11.46 -36.65 2.27
N ARG A 288 -10.35 -37.16 2.81
CA ARG A 288 -8.99 -36.65 2.45
C ARG A 288 -8.69 -36.75 0.97
N LYS A 289 -9.17 -37.82 0.32
CA LYS A 289 -9.02 -37.95 -1.14
C LYS A 289 -9.86 -36.90 -1.89
N ALA A 290 -11.10 -36.66 -1.47
CA ALA A 290 -11.96 -35.65 -2.08
C ALA A 290 -11.42 -34.22 -1.86
N GLU A 291 -10.88 -33.92 -0.68
CA GLU A 291 -10.23 -32.65 -0.40
C GLU A 291 -8.98 -32.42 -1.28
N PHE A 292 -8.15 -33.45 -1.39
CA PHE A 292 -6.96 -33.40 -2.26
C PHE A 292 -7.35 -33.22 -3.75
N ASP A 293 -8.35 -33.95 -4.22
CA ASP A 293 -8.83 -33.84 -5.62
C ASP A 293 -9.42 -32.44 -5.89
N ALA A 294 -10.14 -31.86 -4.91
CA ALA A 294 -10.69 -30.51 -5.00
C ALA A 294 -9.60 -29.41 -4.99
N GLU A 295 -8.56 -29.58 -4.18
CA GLU A 295 -7.42 -28.67 -4.13
C GLU A 295 -6.60 -28.74 -5.42
N TRP A 296 -6.38 -29.94 -5.93
CA TRP A 296 -5.72 -30.19 -7.22
C TRP A 296 -6.45 -29.54 -8.41
N GLU A 297 -7.79 -29.66 -8.46
CA GLU A 297 -8.58 -29.00 -9.53
C GLU A 297 -8.54 -27.47 -9.42
N LYS A 298 -8.54 -26.90 -8.21
CA LYS A 298 -8.35 -25.46 -8.00
C LYS A 298 -6.97 -24.98 -8.49
N GLU A 299 -5.93 -25.72 -8.16
CA GLU A 299 -4.56 -25.37 -8.57
C GLU A 299 -4.39 -25.45 -10.10
N LYS A 300 -5.02 -26.46 -10.72
CA LYS A 300 -5.06 -26.62 -12.17
C LYS A 300 -5.85 -25.49 -12.88
N GLN A 301 -6.88 -24.98 -12.24
CA GLN A 301 -7.67 -23.87 -12.76
C GLN A 301 -6.90 -22.55 -12.66
N LEU A 302 -6.26 -22.28 -11.52
CA LEU A 302 -5.35 -21.15 -11.33
C LEU A 302 -4.20 -21.15 -12.35
N ALA A 303 -3.59 -22.31 -12.58
CA ALA A 303 -2.53 -22.43 -13.58
C ALA A 303 -3.00 -22.19 -15.03
N LYS A 304 -4.27 -22.50 -15.35
CA LYS A 304 -4.88 -22.16 -16.65
C LYS A 304 -5.11 -20.65 -16.77
N GLU A 305 -5.61 -20.01 -15.72
CA GLU A 305 -5.85 -18.57 -15.68
C GLU A 305 -4.53 -17.79 -15.81
N GLU A 306 -3.49 -18.17 -15.08
CA GLU A 306 -2.15 -17.56 -15.22
C GLU A 306 -1.59 -17.70 -16.65
N LYS A 307 -1.79 -18.87 -17.29
CA LYS A 307 -1.37 -19.05 -18.69
C LYS A 307 -2.15 -18.15 -19.65
N ALA A 308 -3.43 -17.96 -19.42
CA ALA A 308 -4.28 -17.08 -20.21
C ALA A 308 -3.85 -15.61 -20.04
N GLU A 309 -3.62 -15.19 -18.80
CA GLU A 309 -3.15 -13.84 -18.49
C GLU A 309 -1.75 -13.54 -19.10
N ARG A 310 -0.83 -14.49 -19.02
CA ARG A 310 0.48 -14.38 -19.69
C ARG A 310 0.37 -14.25 -21.21
N LYS A 311 -0.58 -14.96 -21.83
CA LYS A 311 -0.87 -14.84 -23.28
C LYS A 311 -1.43 -13.45 -23.59
N ALA A 312 -2.39 -12.95 -22.82
CA ALA A 312 -2.99 -11.63 -22.97
C ALA A 312 -1.95 -10.52 -22.82
N ARG A 313 -1.08 -10.57 -21.78
CA ARG A 313 0.03 -9.62 -21.60
C ARG A 313 1.03 -9.64 -22.76
N LYS A 314 1.33 -10.81 -23.32
CA LYS A 314 2.20 -10.89 -24.52
C LYS A 314 1.56 -10.27 -25.75
N GLN A 315 0.27 -10.44 -25.94
CA GLN A 315 -0.49 -9.84 -27.05
C GLN A 315 -0.59 -8.32 -26.89
N ALA A 316 -0.89 -7.81 -25.70
CA ALA A 316 -0.92 -6.39 -25.39
C ALA A 316 0.45 -5.71 -25.62
N LYS A 317 1.56 -6.36 -25.20
CA LYS A 317 2.93 -5.86 -25.48
C LYS A 317 3.26 -5.82 -26.96
N LYS A 318 2.78 -6.81 -27.77
CA LYS A 318 2.95 -6.81 -29.23
C LYS A 318 2.12 -5.71 -29.90
N ALA A 319 0.88 -5.50 -29.47
CA ALA A 319 0.00 -4.43 -29.97
C ALA A 319 0.58 -3.04 -29.68
N ASN A 320 1.07 -2.80 -28.45
CA ASN A 320 1.70 -1.53 -28.05
C ASN A 320 3.03 -1.27 -28.80
N LYS A 321 3.77 -2.32 -29.17
CA LYS A 321 4.98 -2.20 -29.99
C LYS A 321 4.68 -1.89 -31.46
N LYS A 322 3.51 -2.37 -31.97
CA LYS A 322 3.03 -2.08 -33.32
C LYS A 322 2.51 -0.66 -33.43
N SER A 323 1.71 -0.19 -32.46
CA SER A 323 1.22 1.19 -32.42
C SER A 323 2.35 2.23 -32.28
N LYS A 324 3.39 1.95 -31.46
CA LYS A 324 4.60 2.78 -31.36
C LYS A 324 5.46 2.80 -32.62
N LYS A 325 5.46 1.74 -33.43
CA LYS A 325 6.12 1.74 -34.74
C LYS A 325 5.32 2.54 -35.76
N GLU A 326 4.00 2.42 -35.77
CA GLU A 326 3.12 3.15 -36.67
C GLU A 326 3.10 4.67 -36.40
N SER A 327 3.13 5.08 -35.13
CA SER A 327 3.26 6.50 -34.75
C SER A 327 4.60 7.08 -35.16
N LYS A 328 5.74 6.38 -34.95
CA LYS A 328 7.05 6.81 -35.45
C LYS A 328 7.11 6.91 -36.97
N THR A 329 6.47 5.98 -37.67
CA THR A 329 6.45 6.01 -39.16
C THR A 329 5.59 7.16 -39.69
N LYS A 330 4.51 7.53 -38.98
CA LYS A 330 3.68 8.71 -39.31
C LYS A 330 4.41 10.04 -39.02
N GLU A 331 5.20 10.10 -37.94
CA GLU A 331 6.05 11.26 -37.60
C GLU A 331 7.17 11.47 -38.65
N ILE A 332 7.84 10.39 -39.04
CA ILE A 332 8.88 10.44 -40.08
C ILE A 332 8.28 10.84 -41.44
N LYS A 333 7.09 10.33 -41.82
CA LYS A 333 6.38 10.77 -43.07
C LYS A 333 5.92 12.21 -43.02
N LYS A 334 5.59 12.78 -41.84
CA LYS A 334 5.30 14.23 -41.70
C LYS A 334 6.55 15.10 -41.81
N LEU A 335 7.72 14.60 -41.42
CA LEU A 335 9.00 15.31 -41.52
C LEU A 335 9.65 15.22 -42.92
N THR A 336 9.26 14.26 -43.75
CA THR A 336 9.81 14.01 -45.08
C THR A 336 8.87 14.43 -46.23
N ALA A 337 7.73 15.07 -45.94
CA ALA A 337 6.88 15.65 -46.99
C ALA A 337 7.55 16.90 -47.60
N PRO A 338 7.71 16.98 -48.93
CA PRO A 338 8.37 18.14 -49.55
C PRO A 338 7.54 19.41 -49.31
N LYS A 339 8.20 20.45 -48.83
CA LYS A 339 7.67 21.81 -48.75
C LYS A 339 7.67 22.44 -50.14
N GLU A 340 6.78 22.01 -51.01
CA GLU A 340 6.50 22.68 -52.28
C GLU A 340 5.06 23.20 -52.25
N LYS A 341 4.89 24.41 -51.70
CA LYS A 341 3.75 25.31 -51.99
C LYS A 341 3.73 26.60 -51.16
N GLU A 342 4.87 27.16 -50.82
CA GLU A 342 4.90 28.49 -50.14
C GLU A 342 5.83 29.52 -50.83
N LYS A 343 5.99 29.44 -52.16
CA LYS A 343 6.83 30.38 -52.91
C LYS A 343 6.07 31.19 -53.98
N VAL A 344 4.76 31.26 -53.98
CA VAL A 344 3.99 32.02 -54.98
C VAL A 344 3.23 33.22 -54.39
N GLU A 345 3.08 33.36 -53.07
CA GLU A 345 2.36 34.52 -52.49
C GLU A 345 3.23 35.66 -51.94
N SER A 346 4.57 35.50 -51.87
CA SER A 346 5.46 36.55 -51.36
C SER A 346 6.01 37.55 -52.39
N LYS A 347 5.51 37.52 -53.63
CA LYS A 347 5.92 38.48 -54.71
C LYS A 347 4.87 39.54 -55.07
N LYS A 348 3.75 39.63 -54.34
CA LYS A 348 2.73 40.68 -54.57
C LYS A 348 2.58 41.74 -53.49
N THR A 349 3.35 41.70 -52.43
CA THR A 349 3.22 42.66 -51.30
C THR A 349 4.44 43.57 -51.08
N THR A 350 5.44 43.55 -51.97
CA THR A 350 6.65 44.38 -51.83
C THR A 350 6.72 45.60 -52.73
N ASN A 351 5.64 45.98 -53.45
CA ASN A 351 5.63 47.16 -54.31
C ASN A 351 4.76 48.33 -53.79
N ASN A 352 4.28 48.32 -52.57
CA ASN A 352 3.44 49.45 -52.07
C ASN A 352 3.98 50.17 -50.82
N THR A 353 5.26 50.00 -50.48
CA THR A 353 5.83 50.64 -49.26
C THR A 353 7.12 51.44 -49.53
N LYS A 354 7.28 51.94 -50.74
CA LYS A 354 8.44 52.84 -51.11
C LYS A 354 8.09 54.27 -51.37
N ASN A 355 6.88 54.79 -51.08
CA ASN A 355 6.51 56.18 -51.36
C ASN A 355 6.08 57.00 -50.12
N ASN A 356 6.41 56.62 -48.86
CA ASN A 356 6.07 57.47 -47.74
C ASN A 356 7.22 57.56 -46.68
N LYS A 357 8.46 57.83 -47.12
CA LYS A 357 9.55 58.20 -46.21
C LYS A 357 10.42 59.29 -46.83
N LYS A 358 9.81 60.45 -47.15
CA LYS A 358 10.50 61.72 -47.35
C LYS A 358 9.56 62.86 -46.92
N GLN A 359 9.42 63.06 -45.61
CA GLN A 359 9.03 64.32 -44.94
C GLN A 359 8.92 64.00 -43.44
N ASN A 360 9.96 64.24 -42.75
CA ASN A 360 10.04 64.79 -41.39
C ASN A 360 11.42 64.51 -40.81
N LYS A 361 12.37 65.27 -41.27
CA LYS A 361 13.54 65.67 -40.48
C LYS A 361 13.44 67.19 -40.34
N ASN A 362 12.97 67.64 -39.19
CA ASN A 362 13.48 68.88 -38.55
C ASN A 362 12.66 69.22 -37.28
N LYS A 363 13.37 69.49 -36.28
CA LYS A 363 13.06 70.13 -34.98
C LYS A 363 13.26 69.18 -33.82
N GLY A 364 14.35 69.34 -33.18
CA GLY A 364 14.73 70.23 -32.12
C GLY A 364 14.86 69.36 -30.87
N GLY A 365 15.90 69.14 -30.11
CA GLY A 365 16.84 70.06 -29.55
C GLY A 365 16.51 70.30 -28.08
N LYS A 366 17.38 69.78 -27.19
CA LYS A 366 17.55 70.26 -25.78
C LYS A 366 16.40 70.08 -24.76
N LYS A 367 16.49 69.22 -23.85
CA LYS A 367 17.07 69.43 -22.50
C LYS A 367 17.31 68.08 -21.82
#